data_2c8c1b2db894b20fdf1201678b215e7f
#
_entry.id   2c8c1b2db894b20fdf1201678b215e7f
#
_cell.length_a   1.000
_cell.length_b   1.000
_cell.length_c   1.000
_cell.angle_alpha   90.00
_cell.angle_beta   90.00
_cell.angle_gamma   90.00
#
_symmetry.space_group_name_H-M   'P 1'
#
loop_
_entity.id
_entity.type
_entity.pdbx_description
1 polymer ?
#
loop_
_entity_poly.entity_id
_entity_poly.type
_entity_poly.pdbx_seq_one_letter_code
_entity_poly.pdbx_strand_id
1 'polypeptide(L)'
;NINAYALPGHRFVGWESIPDSSILNYNCVRDTVFTALFESSEEIILPDLISEDTVLINEHSYIVSQNLLIPSGITLTIQEGVQLRMLEGSSLVVEGKLLINGTEDNPVQITGHTSTMNNRWGAICFDNASDTSYIRHTKISGASLGVNPSVHRGAISGINSHIIISHIEIEDVLFPIYVVNGSFSISASSISCDYICDYINIKGGDALIEHCTFYGSNAEDTDAIDLDNVTNGM
;
A
#
# COMPACT_ATOMS: atom_id res chain seq x y z
N ASN A 1 21.79 -1.72 7.09
CA ASN A 1 21.21 -2.43 5.93
C ASN A 1 21.18 -1.47 4.75
N ILE A 2 21.40 -1.96 3.56
CA ILE A 2 21.30 -1.21 2.31
C ILE A 2 20.26 -1.97 1.47
N ASN A 3 19.23 -1.25 1.03
CA ASN A 3 18.17 -1.80 0.18
C ASN A 3 18.27 -1.14 -1.19
N ALA A 4 17.95 -1.87 -2.24
CA ALA A 4 17.83 -1.35 -3.58
C ALA A 4 16.41 -1.61 -4.10
N TYR A 5 15.79 -0.58 -4.65
CA TYR A 5 14.45 -0.65 -5.21
C TYR A 5 14.52 -0.36 -6.71
N ALA A 6 13.86 -1.20 -7.49
CA ALA A 6 13.81 -1.01 -8.93
C ALA A 6 12.89 0.16 -9.30
N LEU A 7 13.26 0.88 -10.34
CA LEU A 7 12.34 1.81 -11.01
C LEU A 7 11.30 1.02 -11.83
N PRO A 8 10.13 1.62 -12.13
CA PRO A 8 9.13 1.02 -13.01
C PRO A 8 9.75 0.49 -14.32
N GLY A 9 9.31 -0.67 -14.77
CA GLY A 9 9.86 -1.34 -15.94
C GLY A 9 11.19 -2.07 -15.69
N HIS A 10 11.61 -2.18 -14.45
CA HIS A 10 12.80 -2.94 -14.06
C HIS A 10 12.50 -3.75 -12.80
N ARG A 11 13.21 -4.87 -12.64
CA ARG A 11 13.23 -5.63 -11.39
C ARG A 11 14.65 -5.69 -10.84
N PHE A 12 14.76 -5.69 -9.53
CA PHE A 12 16.03 -5.90 -8.85
C PHE A 12 16.39 -7.40 -8.94
N VAL A 13 17.63 -7.71 -9.34
CA VAL A 13 18.10 -9.09 -9.51
C VAL A 13 19.19 -9.48 -8.52
N GLY A 14 19.70 -8.54 -7.75
CA GLY A 14 20.71 -8.82 -6.72
C GLY A 14 21.79 -7.76 -6.66
N TRP A 15 22.81 -8.04 -5.86
CA TRP A 15 24.02 -7.22 -5.73
C TRP A 15 25.16 -7.89 -6.49
N GLU A 16 26.02 -7.12 -7.17
CA GLU A 16 27.14 -7.64 -7.98
C GLU A 16 28.00 -8.66 -7.22
N SER A 17 28.16 -8.48 -5.92
CA SER A 17 28.97 -9.36 -5.06
C SER A 17 28.17 -10.40 -4.28
N ILE A 18 26.86 -10.30 -4.24
CA ILE A 18 25.95 -11.17 -3.47
C ILE A 18 24.64 -11.28 -4.25
N PRO A 19 24.58 -12.18 -5.25
CA PRO A 19 23.34 -12.45 -5.97
C PRO A 19 22.27 -13.02 -5.02
N ASP A 20 21.01 -12.86 -5.36
CA ASP A 20 19.83 -13.41 -4.68
C ASP A 20 19.50 -12.82 -3.29
N SER A 21 20.05 -11.67 -2.91
CA SER A 21 19.64 -10.98 -1.68
C SER A 21 19.15 -9.56 -1.99
N SER A 22 17.93 -9.25 -1.61
CA SER A 22 17.35 -7.91 -1.71
C SER A 22 17.93 -6.95 -0.66
N ILE A 23 18.38 -7.48 0.47
CA ILE A 23 18.96 -6.72 1.58
C ILE A 23 20.43 -7.02 1.71
N LEU A 24 21.26 -5.98 1.68
CA LEU A 24 22.67 -6.08 1.95
C LEU A 24 22.96 -5.72 3.42
N ASN A 25 23.29 -6.73 4.21
CA ASN A 25 23.79 -6.55 5.57
C ASN A 25 25.30 -6.47 5.54
N TYR A 26 25.88 -5.29 5.73
CA TYR A 26 27.31 -5.08 5.71
C TYR A 26 27.80 -4.24 6.87
N ASN A 27 28.86 -4.69 7.52
CA ASN A 27 29.54 -3.90 8.53
C ASN A 27 30.66 -3.07 7.85
N CYS A 28 30.40 -1.79 7.64
CA CYS A 28 31.29 -0.91 6.91
C CYS A 28 32.49 -0.53 7.78
N VAL A 29 33.65 -1.11 7.51
CA VAL A 29 34.92 -0.82 8.19
C VAL A 29 35.89 0.01 7.33
N ARG A 30 35.55 0.28 6.07
CA ARG A 30 36.30 1.10 5.09
C ARG A 30 35.32 1.52 3.97
N ASP A 31 35.77 2.48 3.16
CA ASP A 31 35.01 2.89 1.96
C ASP A 31 34.77 1.68 1.06
N THR A 32 33.48 1.47 0.74
CA THR A 32 33.06 0.32 -0.05
C THR A 32 31.95 0.78 -1.02
N VAL A 33 32.03 0.30 -2.26
CA VAL A 33 31.03 0.51 -3.29
C VAL A 33 30.20 -0.75 -3.44
N PHE A 34 28.89 -0.61 -3.43
CA PHE A 34 27.94 -1.68 -3.72
C PHE A 34 27.21 -1.36 -5.01
N THR A 35 27.19 -2.31 -5.94
CA THR A 35 26.48 -2.18 -7.21
C THR A 35 25.24 -3.04 -7.18
N ALA A 36 24.07 -2.39 -7.25
CA ALA A 36 22.79 -3.06 -7.41
C ALA A 36 22.56 -3.40 -8.88
N LEU A 37 22.10 -4.60 -9.15
CA LEU A 37 21.84 -5.12 -10.49
C LEU A 37 20.33 -5.11 -10.73
N PHE A 38 19.93 -4.59 -11.89
CA PHE A 38 18.54 -4.53 -12.34
C PHE A 38 18.44 -5.07 -13.76
N GLU A 39 17.34 -5.71 -14.07
CA GLU A 39 16.99 -6.10 -15.44
C GLU A 39 15.63 -5.53 -15.85
N SER A 40 15.37 -5.44 -17.16
CA SER A 40 14.08 -4.96 -17.67
C SER A 40 13.00 -5.97 -17.32
N SER A 41 11.84 -5.49 -16.86
CA SER A 41 10.63 -6.29 -16.71
C SER A 41 9.57 -5.81 -17.69
N GLU A 42 8.72 -6.73 -18.15
CA GLU A 42 7.56 -6.37 -18.96
C GLU A 42 6.58 -5.55 -18.14
N GLU A 43 6.07 -4.46 -18.74
CA GLU A 43 4.99 -3.67 -18.13
C GLU A 43 3.64 -4.17 -18.65
N ILE A 44 2.77 -4.57 -17.71
CA ILE A 44 1.43 -5.06 -18.02
C ILE A 44 0.41 -4.01 -17.54
N ILE A 45 -0.38 -3.49 -18.49
CA ILE A 45 -1.52 -2.63 -18.13
C ILE A 45 -2.67 -3.54 -17.70
N LEU A 46 -3.09 -3.39 -16.43
CA LEU A 46 -4.22 -4.15 -15.91
C LEU A 46 -5.54 -3.64 -16.51
N PRO A 47 -6.52 -4.54 -16.73
CA PRO A 47 -7.86 -4.14 -17.16
C PRO A 47 -8.55 -3.31 -16.08
N ASP A 48 -9.66 -2.68 -16.40
CA ASP A 48 -10.50 -1.96 -15.42
C ASP A 48 -11.36 -2.89 -14.54
N LEU A 49 -11.44 -4.17 -14.89
CA LEU A 49 -12.20 -5.19 -14.17
C LEU A 49 -11.41 -6.50 -14.08
N ILE A 50 -11.26 -7.01 -12.88
CA ILE A 50 -10.78 -8.37 -12.62
C ILE A 50 -11.98 -9.31 -12.68
N SER A 51 -12.09 -10.10 -13.76
CA SER A 51 -13.25 -10.95 -14.03
C SER A 51 -13.17 -12.37 -13.46
N GLU A 52 -12.00 -12.77 -12.96
CA GLU A 52 -11.72 -14.06 -12.33
C GLU A 52 -10.60 -13.94 -11.32
N ASP A 53 -10.45 -14.91 -10.43
CA ASP A 53 -9.36 -14.93 -9.46
C ASP A 53 -8.01 -14.77 -10.17
N THR A 54 -7.29 -13.72 -9.80
CA THR A 54 -6.07 -13.30 -10.50
C THR A 54 -4.91 -13.20 -9.54
N VAL A 55 -3.73 -13.61 -10.01
CA VAL A 55 -2.48 -13.53 -9.26
C VAL A 55 -1.48 -12.66 -10.02
N LEU A 56 -1.00 -11.59 -9.40
CA LEU A 56 0.11 -10.79 -9.91
C LEU A 56 1.42 -11.31 -9.32
N ILE A 57 2.40 -11.53 -10.17
CA ILE A 57 3.73 -12.09 -9.81
C ILE A 57 4.84 -11.08 -10.10
N ASN A 58 5.97 -11.20 -9.43
CA ASN A 58 7.07 -10.22 -9.51
C ASN A 58 7.92 -10.29 -10.80
N GLU A 59 7.56 -11.13 -11.75
CA GLU A 59 8.21 -11.18 -13.06
C GLU A 59 7.86 -9.99 -13.95
N HIS A 60 6.79 -9.27 -13.61
CA HIS A 60 6.26 -8.14 -14.34
C HIS A 60 6.08 -6.91 -13.44
N SER A 61 6.09 -5.73 -14.05
CA SER A 61 5.59 -4.49 -13.46
C SER A 61 4.18 -4.23 -13.96
N TYR A 62 3.27 -3.84 -13.08
CA TYR A 62 1.87 -3.65 -13.44
C TYR A 62 1.49 -2.18 -13.39
N ILE A 63 0.62 -1.77 -14.32
CA ILE A 63 0.08 -0.41 -14.42
C ILE A 63 -1.42 -0.45 -14.23
N VAL A 64 -1.93 0.33 -13.28
CA VAL A 64 -3.35 0.63 -13.14
C VAL A 64 -3.60 2.01 -13.76
N SER A 65 -4.17 2.03 -14.95
CA SER A 65 -4.34 3.25 -15.74
C SER A 65 -5.67 3.97 -15.50
N GLN A 66 -6.63 3.29 -14.89
CA GLN A 66 -7.95 3.79 -14.47
C GLN A 66 -8.41 2.99 -13.25
N ASN A 67 -9.61 3.23 -12.75
CA ASN A 67 -10.11 2.45 -11.62
C ASN A 67 -10.15 0.96 -11.96
N LEU A 68 -9.55 0.14 -11.10
CA LEU A 68 -9.54 -1.32 -11.20
C LEU A 68 -10.53 -1.89 -10.21
N LEU A 69 -11.61 -2.48 -10.72
CA LEU A 69 -12.64 -3.13 -9.89
C LEU A 69 -12.29 -4.61 -9.64
N ILE A 70 -12.34 -5.01 -8.38
CA ILE A 70 -12.31 -6.39 -7.91
C ILE A 70 -13.72 -6.69 -7.38
N PRO A 71 -14.60 -7.31 -8.18
CA PRO A 71 -16.01 -7.48 -7.80
C PRO A 71 -16.19 -8.54 -6.72
N SER A 72 -17.37 -8.54 -6.09
CA SER A 72 -17.73 -9.53 -5.07
C SER A 72 -17.55 -10.97 -5.59
N GLY A 73 -16.97 -11.83 -4.75
CA GLY A 73 -16.68 -13.23 -5.07
C GLY A 73 -15.38 -13.44 -5.87
N ILE A 74 -14.66 -12.38 -6.23
CA ILE A 74 -13.38 -12.45 -6.94
C ILE A 74 -12.23 -12.07 -6.00
N THR A 75 -11.10 -12.76 -6.14
CA THR A 75 -9.87 -12.48 -5.38
C THR A 75 -8.76 -11.97 -6.30
N LEU A 76 -8.20 -10.80 -5.97
CA LEU A 76 -6.92 -10.36 -6.50
C LEU A 76 -5.83 -10.67 -5.48
N THR A 77 -4.85 -11.47 -5.88
CA THR A 77 -3.65 -11.77 -5.08
C THR A 77 -2.44 -11.06 -5.68
N ILE A 78 -1.73 -10.28 -4.88
CA ILE A 78 -0.49 -9.62 -5.25
C ILE A 78 0.64 -10.27 -4.46
N GLN A 79 1.56 -10.93 -5.16
CA GLN A 79 2.67 -11.64 -4.54
C GLN A 79 3.82 -10.69 -4.16
N GLU A 80 4.75 -11.21 -3.37
CA GLU A 80 5.94 -10.49 -2.93
C GLU A 80 6.73 -9.88 -4.09
N GLY A 81 7.30 -8.70 -3.85
CA GLY A 81 8.15 -8.00 -4.81
C GLY A 81 7.41 -7.36 -6.00
N VAL A 82 6.10 -7.55 -6.12
CA VAL A 82 5.31 -6.92 -7.19
C VAL A 82 5.35 -5.40 -7.06
N GLN A 83 5.53 -4.75 -8.22
CA GLN A 83 5.42 -3.31 -8.37
C GLN A 83 4.11 -2.99 -9.09
N LEU A 84 3.24 -2.26 -8.41
CA LEU A 84 1.98 -1.76 -8.94
C LEU A 84 2.05 -0.24 -9.07
N ARG A 85 2.12 0.21 -10.32
CA ARG A 85 2.19 1.62 -10.66
C ARG A 85 0.80 2.18 -10.96
N MET A 86 0.39 3.14 -10.15
CA MET A 86 -0.92 3.77 -10.25
C MET A 86 -0.82 5.05 -11.07
N LEU A 87 -1.66 5.23 -12.08
CA LEU A 87 -1.77 6.49 -12.80
C LEU A 87 -2.65 7.49 -12.05
N GLU A 88 -2.56 8.75 -12.44
CA GLU A 88 -3.32 9.85 -11.84
C GLU A 88 -4.81 9.54 -11.73
N GLY A 89 -5.35 9.70 -10.52
CA GLY A 89 -6.76 9.49 -10.21
C GLY A 89 -7.25 8.04 -10.23
N SER A 90 -6.41 7.06 -10.64
CA SER A 90 -6.79 5.65 -10.61
C SER A 90 -6.89 5.12 -9.18
N SER A 91 -7.79 4.20 -8.92
CA SER A 91 -8.01 3.56 -7.61
C SER A 91 -8.16 2.06 -7.76
N LEU A 92 -7.82 1.31 -6.72
CA LEU A 92 -8.26 -0.07 -6.57
C LEU A 92 -9.61 -0.06 -5.85
N VAL A 93 -10.65 -0.59 -6.46
CA VAL A 93 -12.00 -0.70 -5.87
C VAL A 93 -12.26 -2.16 -5.54
N VAL A 94 -12.40 -2.46 -4.25
CA VAL A 94 -12.48 -3.84 -3.73
C VAL A 94 -13.86 -4.08 -3.16
N GLU A 95 -14.70 -4.79 -3.89
CA GLU A 95 -15.98 -5.35 -3.43
C GLU A 95 -15.85 -6.84 -3.09
N GLY A 96 -14.84 -7.49 -3.63
CA GLY A 96 -14.44 -8.87 -3.37
C GLY A 96 -13.33 -8.97 -2.33
N LYS A 97 -12.21 -9.58 -2.71
CA LYS A 97 -11.08 -9.84 -1.82
C LYS A 97 -9.76 -9.37 -2.40
N LEU A 98 -8.97 -8.67 -1.59
CA LEU A 98 -7.60 -8.29 -1.92
C LEU A 98 -6.62 -8.97 -0.96
N LEU A 99 -5.67 -9.71 -1.51
CA LEU A 99 -4.58 -10.35 -0.79
C LEU A 99 -3.25 -9.76 -1.27
N ILE A 100 -2.59 -8.97 -0.44
CA ILE A 100 -1.24 -8.48 -0.71
C ILE A 100 -0.28 -9.21 0.22
N ASN A 101 0.59 -10.03 -0.37
CA ASN A 101 1.47 -10.95 0.32
C ASN A 101 2.94 -10.59 0.07
N GLY A 102 3.35 -9.37 0.39
CA GLY A 102 4.76 -9.00 0.45
C GLY A 102 5.49 -9.75 1.57
N THR A 103 6.80 -9.67 1.56
CA THR A 103 7.69 -10.14 2.62
C THR A 103 8.62 -9.01 3.05
N GLU A 104 9.32 -9.17 4.17
CA GLU A 104 10.30 -8.18 4.64
C GLU A 104 11.39 -7.94 3.60
N ASP A 105 11.86 -9.02 2.97
CA ASP A 105 12.91 -8.96 1.96
C ASP A 105 12.41 -8.45 0.61
N ASN A 106 11.15 -8.76 0.25
CA ASN A 106 10.53 -8.41 -1.03
C ASN A 106 9.15 -7.78 -0.80
N PRO A 107 9.06 -6.53 -0.32
CA PRO A 107 7.79 -5.86 -0.11
C PRO A 107 7.09 -5.58 -1.44
N VAL A 108 5.77 -5.60 -1.42
CA VAL A 108 4.96 -5.07 -2.54
C VAL A 108 5.06 -3.55 -2.54
N GLN A 109 5.13 -2.94 -3.73
CA GLN A 109 5.17 -1.49 -3.88
C GLN A 109 3.94 -1.01 -4.66
N ILE A 110 3.17 -0.11 -4.07
CA ILE A 110 2.03 0.55 -4.73
C ILE A 110 2.31 2.05 -4.75
N THR A 111 2.68 2.56 -5.92
CA THR A 111 3.20 3.92 -6.04
C THR A 111 2.56 4.68 -7.19
N GLY A 112 2.51 6.00 -7.09
CA GLY A 112 2.10 6.86 -8.20
C GLY A 112 3.10 6.81 -9.37
N HIS A 113 2.60 7.05 -10.57
CA HIS A 113 3.42 7.07 -11.79
C HIS A 113 4.44 8.23 -11.79
N THR A 114 4.07 9.35 -11.20
CA THR A 114 4.96 10.51 -11.05
C THR A 114 4.83 11.08 -9.65
N SER A 115 5.95 11.35 -9.01
CA SER A 115 6.05 11.88 -7.64
C SER A 115 5.75 13.38 -7.53
N THR A 116 4.89 13.95 -8.36
CA THR A 116 4.50 15.36 -8.26
C THR A 116 3.21 15.50 -7.46
N MET A 117 3.13 16.54 -6.62
CA MET A 117 1.97 16.86 -5.79
C MET A 117 0.62 16.90 -6.54
N ASN A 118 0.65 17.13 -7.84
CA ASN A 118 -0.55 17.32 -8.66
C ASN A 118 -1.03 16.07 -9.40
N ASN A 119 -0.25 14.97 -9.39
CA ASN A 119 -0.54 13.76 -10.18
C ASN A 119 -0.67 12.53 -9.26
N ARG A 120 -1.40 12.70 -8.15
CA ARG A 120 -1.63 11.61 -7.21
C ARG A 120 -2.64 10.62 -7.79
N TRP A 121 -2.40 9.34 -7.54
CA TRP A 121 -3.43 8.34 -7.73
C TRP A 121 -4.50 8.43 -6.62
N GLY A 122 -5.60 7.70 -6.77
CA GLY A 122 -6.70 7.69 -5.82
C GLY A 122 -6.35 6.97 -4.53
N ALA A 123 -6.96 5.81 -4.30
CA ALA A 123 -6.81 5.03 -3.07
C ALA A 123 -7.05 3.53 -3.31
N ILE A 124 -6.76 2.71 -2.30
CA ILE A 124 -7.32 1.37 -2.17
C ILE A 124 -8.65 1.52 -1.43
N CYS A 125 -9.75 1.31 -2.14
CA CYS A 125 -11.11 1.54 -1.68
C CYS A 125 -11.83 0.20 -1.44
N PHE A 126 -12.00 -0.21 -0.19
CA PHE A 126 -12.85 -1.35 0.16
C PHE A 126 -14.28 -0.86 0.31
N ASP A 127 -15.16 -1.31 -0.57
CA ASP A 127 -16.55 -0.87 -0.63
C ASP A 127 -17.50 -2.06 -0.43
N ASN A 128 -18.03 -2.22 0.78
CA ASN A 128 -18.88 -3.34 1.17
C ASN A 128 -18.25 -4.71 0.79
N ALA A 129 -16.94 -4.83 0.93
CA ALA A 129 -16.20 -6.02 0.53
C ALA A 129 -16.69 -7.26 1.29
N SER A 130 -17.03 -8.31 0.54
CA SER A 130 -17.69 -9.51 1.07
C SER A 130 -16.78 -10.37 1.96
N ASP A 131 -15.48 -10.26 1.75
CA ASP A 131 -14.47 -11.11 2.38
C ASP A 131 -13.41 -10.28 3.12
N THR A 132 -12.76 -10.89 4.10
CA THR A 132 -11.62 -10.27 4.77
C THR A 132 -10.43 -10.15 3.83
N SER A 133 -9.95 -8.95 3.65
CA SER A 133 -8.76 -8.62 2.87
C SER A 133 -7.52 -8.46 3.76
N TYR A 134 -6.36 -8.79 3.20
CA TYR A 134 -5.09 -8.76 3.91
C TYR A 134 -4.04 -7.97 3.13
N ILE A 135 -3.36 -7.04 3.80
CA ILE A 135 -2.25 -6.26 3.25
C ILE A 135 -1.02 -6.47 4.12
N ARG A 136 0.02 -7.08 3.58
CA ARG A 136 1.24 -7.42 4.33
C ARG A 136 2.49 -6.96 3.59
N HIS A 137 3.46 -6.45 4.36
CA HIS A 137 4.77 -6.00 3.85
C HIS A 137 4.64 -5.20 2.56
N THR A 138 3.97 -4.05 2.65
CA THR A 138 3.61 -3.23 1.50
C THR A 138 4.05 -1.79 1.72
N LYS A 139 4.65 -1.18 0.69
CA LYS A 139 4.94 0.24 0.65
C LYS A 139 3.91 0.96 -0.20
N ILE A 140 3.31 2.02 0.33
CA ILE A 140 2.27 2.80 -0.33
C ILE A 140 2.68 4.26 -0.35
N SER A 141 2.74 4.87 -1.53
CA SER A 141 3.03 6.29 -1.66
C SER A 141 2.29 6.96 -2.82
N GLY A 142 2.15 8.28 -2.75
CA GLY A 142 1.56 9.09 -3.81
C GLY A 142 0.04 9.03 -3.90
N ALA A 143 -0.65 8.47 -2.91
CA ALA A 143 -2.12 8.38 -2.89
C ALA A 143 -2.82 9.69 -2.51
N SER A 144 -4.09 9.79 -2.88
CA SER A 144 -4.97 10.91 -2.54
C SER A 144 -6.32 10.42 -2.02
N LEU A 145 -7.41 10.81 -2.66
CA LEU A 145 -8.78 10.42 -2.33
C LEU A 145 -9.29 9.40 -3.33
N GLY A 146 -10.02 8.40 -2.85
CA GLY A 146 -10.59 7.35 -3.71
C GLY A 146 -11.84 7.78 -4.48
N VAL A 147 -12.48 6.80 -5.10
CA VAL A 147 -13.61 6.98 -6.05
C VAL A 147 -14.81 7.74 -5.47
N ASN A 148 -15.00 7.69 -4.16
CA ASN A 148 -16.00 8.48 -3.46
C ASN A 148 -15.33 9.24 -2.31
N PRO A 149 -14.92 10.49 -2.49
CA PRO A 149 -14.20 11.27 -1.49
C PRO A 149 -14.94 11.49 -0.16
N SER A 150 -16.23 11.22 -0.10
CA SER A 150 -17.00 11.33 1.15
C SER A 150 -16.74 10.17 2.12
N VAL A 151 -16.36 9.01 1.60
CA VAL A 151 -16.10 7.76 2.36
C VAL A 151 -14.74 7.14 2.06
N HIS A 152 -14.15 7.39 0.89
CA HIS A 152 -12.82 6.94 0.53
C HIS A 152 -11.81 8.08 0.65
N ARG A 153 -11.53 8.49 1.89
CA ARG A 153 -10.72 9.68 2.20
C ARG A 153 -9.24 9.38 2.43
N GLY A 154 -8.87 8.14 2.69
CA GLY A 154 -7.49 7.73 2.96
C GLY A 154 -6.88 6.93 1.81
N ALA A 155 -5.55 6.84 1.76
CA ALA A 155 -4.81 5.96 0.85
C ALA A 155 -5.29 4.50 0.95
N ILE A 156 -5.67 4.08 2.16
CA ILE A 156 -6.46 2.89 2.41
C ILE A 156 -7.78 3.34 3.03
N SER A 157 -8.86 3.05 2.37
CA SER A 157 -10.21 3.40 2.82
C SER A 157 -11.13 2.20 2.83
N GLY A 158 -12.00 2.11 3.82
CA GLY A 158 -12.99 1.03 3.91
C GLY A 158 -14.35 1.53 4.35
N ILE A 159 -15.39 0.95 3.77
CA ILE A 159 -16.77 1.08 4.25
C ILE A 159 -17.38 -0.31 4.38
N ASN A 160 -17.95 -0.62 5.56
CA ASN A 160 -18.58 -1.92 5.86
C ASN A 160 -17.70 -3.13 5.45
N SER A 161 -16.40 -3.06 5.63
CA SER A 161 -15.45 -4.05 5.13
C SER A 161 -14.56 -4.57 6.25
N HIS A 162 -13.92 -5.74 6.03
CA HIS A 162 -13.00 -6.34 6.98
C HIS A 162 -11.58 -6.30 6.43
N ILE A 163 -10.69 -5.52 7.08
CA ILE A 163 -9.34 -5.22 6.59
C ILE A 163 -8.32 -5.53 7.67
N ILE A 164 -7.35 -6.36 7.35
CA ILE A 164 -6.24 -6.72 8.24
C ILE A 164 -4.92 -6.31 7.58
N ILE A 165 -4.16 -5.48 8.26
CA ILE A 165 -2.94 -4.87 7.76
C ILE A 165 -1.78 -5.20 8.69
N SER A 166 -0.62 -5.53 8.13
CA SER A 166 0.60 -5.69 8.93
C SER A 166 1.86 -5.36 8.14
N HIS A 167 2.85 -4.80 8.85
CA HIS A 167 4.18 -4.51 8.29
C HIS A 167 4.10 -3.65 7.02
N ILE A 168 3.28 -2.60 7.04
CA ILE A 168 3.20 -1.66 5.92
C ILE A 168 3.94 -0.36 6.23
N GLU A 169 4.33 0.33 5.17
CA GLU A 169 4.89 1.67 5.20
C GLU A 169 4.01 2.56 4.32
N ILE A 170 3.44 3.62 4.90
CA ILE A 170 2.66 4.63 4.17
C ILE A 170 3.40 5.95 4.27
N GLU A 171 3.68 6.56 3.12
CA GLU A 171 4.36 7.85 3.04
C GLU A 171 3.84 8.68 1.85
N ASP A 172 4.07 10.00 1.89
CA ASP A 172 3.68 10.92 0.80
C ASP A 172 2.22 10.72 0.33
N VAL A 173 1.27 10.67 1.25
CA VAL A 173 -0.18 10.55 0.98
C VAL A 173 -0.93 11.73 1.57
N LEU A 174 -2.11 12.07 1.03
CA LEU A 174 -2.93 13.18 1.58
C LEU A 174 -3.56 12.79 2.92
N PHE A 175 -4.13 11.60 2.99
CA PHE A 175 -4.67 11.00 4.21
C PHE A 175 -4.29 9.52 4.21
N PRO A 176 -3.68 9.00 5.28
CA PRO A 176 -3.25 7.61 5.28
C PRO A 176 -4.40 6.60 5.32
N ILE A 177 -5.21 6.59 6.37
CA ILE A 177 -6.22 5.56 6.59
C ILE A 177 -7.55 6.18 7.02
N TYR A 178 -8.64 5.76 6.37
CA TYR A 178 -10.00 6.17 6.70
C TYR A 178 -10.97 4.99 6.59
N VAL A 179 -11.61 4.60 7.69
CA VAL A 179 -12.53 3.46 7.73
C VAL A 179 -13.88 3.85 8.35
N VAL A 180 -14.96 3.43 7.71
CA VAL A 180 -16.33 3.64 8.18
C VAL A 180 -17.02 2.29 8.37
N ASN A 181 -17.30 1.91 9.59
CA ASN A 181 -17.86 0.63 9.99
C ASN A 181 -16.98 -0.59 9.58
N GLY A 182 -17.46 -1.79 9.90
CA GLY A 182 -16.72 -3.02 9.61
C GLY A 182 -15.72 -3.38 10.70
N SER A 183 -14.61 -4.01 10.32
CA SER A 183 -13.54 -4.41 11.23
C SER A 183 -12.18 -4.05 10.61
N PHE A 184 -11.39 -3.32 11.35
CA PHE A 184 -10.09 -2.86 10.92
C PHE A 184 -9.01 -3.28 11.91
N SER A 185 -7.94 -3.87 11.41
CA SER A 185 -6.77 -4.20 12.23
C SER A 185 -5.49 -3.79 11.52
N ILE A 186 -4.58 -3.14 12.24
CA ILE A 186 -3.24 -2.80 11.75
C ILE A 186 -2.20 -3.06 12.83
N SER A 187 -1.09 -3.69 12.41
CA SER A 187 0.02 -3.97 13.33
C SER A 187 1.39 -3.78 12.68
N ALA A 188 2.40 -3.53 13.53
CA ALA A 188 3.82 -3.47 13.15
C ALA A 188 4.08 -2.59 11.89
N SER A 189 3.44 -1.44 11.82
CA SER A 189 3.40 -0.60 10.62
C SER A 189 3.93 0.81 10.90
N SER A 190 4.45 1.47 9.87
CA SER A 190 4.88 2.87 9.94
C SER A 190 4.05 3.74 9.00
N ILE A 191 3.60 4.88 9.52
CA ILE A 191 2.77 5.81 8.79
C ILE A 191 3.36 7.20 8.92
N SER A 192 3.61 7.85 7.81
CA SER A 192 4.02 9.25 7.75
C SER A 192 3.06 10.07 6.91
N CYS A 193 2.82 11.31 7.31
CA CYS A 193 2.02 12.28 6.60
C CYS A 193 2.59 13.68 6.82
N ASP A 194 2.87 14.39 5.72
CA ASP A 194 3.38 15.75 5.76
C ASP A 194 2.25 16.81 5.74
N TYR A 195 1.00 16.35 5.70
CA TYR A 195 -0.18 17.19 5.68
C TYR A 195 -0.87 17.24 7.04
N ILE A 196 -1.74 18.22 7.24
CA ILE A 196 -2.62 18.28 8.41
C ILE A 196 -3.73 17.25 8.21
N CYS A 197 -3.62 16.11 8.87
CA CYS A 197 -4.59 15.02 8.78
C CYS A 197 -4.46 14.06 9.96
N ASP A 198 -5.54 13.34 10.25
CA ASP A 198 -5.45 12.16 11.11
C ASP A 198 -4.77 11.03 10.35
N TYR A 199 -3.87 10.30 11.03
CA TYR A 199 -3.18 9.18 10.39
C TYR A 199 -4.08 7.95 10.25
N ILE A 200 -4.86 7.67 11.30
CA ILE A 200 -5.89 6.63 11.30
C ILE A 200 -7.18 7.25 11.81
N ASN A 201 -8.17 7.34 10.95
CA ASN A 201 -9.51 7.82 11.30
C ASN A 201 -10.54 6.70 11.08
N ILE A 202 -11.21 6.27 12.16
CA ILE A 202 -12.16 5.17 12.13
C ILE A 202 -13.49 5.62 12.73
N LYS A 203 -14.56 5.46 11.94
CA LYS A 203 -15.92 5.86 12.31
C LYS A 203 -16.83 4.64 12.43
N GLY A 204 -17.05 4.18 13.66
CA GLY A 204 -17.83 2.98 13.95
C GLY A 204 -17.09 1.67 13.66
N GLY A 205 -17.72 0.55 14.00
CA GLY A 205 -17.16 -0.78 13.85
C GLY A 205 -16.13 -1.17 14.91
N ASP A 206 -15.23 -2.09 14.59
CA ASP A 206 -14.19 -2.58 15.49
C ASP A 206 -12.80 -2.18 14.99
N ALA A 207 -11.91 -1.79 15.91
CA ALA A 207 -10.55 -1.39 15.60
C ALA A 207 -9.52 -2.07 16.50
N LEU A 208 -8.43 -2.55 15.90
CA LEU A 208 -7.24 -3.04 16.61
C LEU A 208 -5.99 -2.38 16.01
N ILE A 209 -5.24 -1.63 16.81
CA ILE A 209 -4.05 -0.91 16.37
C ILE A 209 -2.90 -1.25 17.31
N GLU A 210 -1.89 -1.96 16.82
CA GLU A 210 -0.81 -2.48 17.64
C GLU A 210 0.57 -2.20 17.02
N HIS A 211 1.54 -1.82 17.84
CA HIS A 211 2.95 -1.71 17.44
C HIS A 211 3.18 -0.81 16.21
N CYS A 212 2.37 0.24 16.04
CA CYS A 212 2.50 1.18 14.95
C CYS A 212 3.37 2.38 15.35
N THR A 213 4.07 2.95 14.38
CA THR A 213 4.86 4.17 14.54
C THR A 213 4.33 5.24 13.59
N PHE A 214 4.14 6.44 14.13
CA PHE A 214 3.64 7.59 13.39
C PHE A 214 4.73 8.66 13.30
N TYR A 215 4.98 9.14 12.07
CA TYR A 215 5.92 10.22 11.79
C TYR A 215 5.20 11.36 11.10
N GLY A 216 5.29 12.57 11.59
CA GLY A 216 4.59 13.66 10.95
C GLY A 216 4.89 15.03 11.50
N SER A 217 4.13 16.02 11.02
CA SER A 217 4.29 17.41 11.41
C SER A 217 3.73 17.68 12.82
N ASN A 218 4.31 18.67 13.53
CA ASN A 218 3.75 19.21 14.77
C ASN A 218 2.64 20.24 14.47
N ALA A 219 1.88 20.07 13.38
CA ALA A 219 0.79 20.98 13.07
C ALA A 219 -0.35 20.83 14.07
N GLU A 220 -1.01 21.92 14.39
CA GLU A 220 -2.25 21.91 15.16
C GLU A 220 -3.30 21.08 14.40
N ASP A 221 -4.15 20.33 15.11
CA ASP A 221 -5.26 19.56 14.56
C ASP A 221 -4.85 18.32 13.75
N THR A 222 -3.77 17.64 14.17
CA THR A 222 -3.34 16.35 13.59
C THR A 222 -3.30 15.30 14.69
N ASP A 223 -4.19 14.31 14.59
CA ASP A 223 -4.24 13.17 15.50
C ASP A 223 -3.53 11.95 14.90
N ALA A 224 -2.78 11.22 15.72
CA ALA A 224 -2.24 9.93 15.28
C ALA A 224 -3.38 8.93 15.07
N ILE A 225 -4.41 8.98 15.90
CA ILE A 225 -5.55 8.07 15.85
C ILE A 225 -6.80 8.85 16.29
N ASP A 226 -7.82 8.89 15.43
CA ASP A 226 -9.16 9.40 15.68
C ASP A 226 -10.18 8.26 15.59
N LEU A 227 -10.86 7.98 16.70
CA LEU A 227 -11.83 6.87 16.83
C LEU A 227 -13.21 7.41 17.24
N ASP A 228 -14.13 7.43 16.30
CA ASP A 228 -15.51 7.84 16.49
C ASP A 228 -16.47 6.65 16.59
N ASN A 229 -17.16 6.47 17.71
CA ASN A 229 -18.18 5.41 17.90
C ASN A 229 -17.69 3.98 17.62
N VAL A 230 -16.42 3.70 17.89
CA VAL A 230 -15.86 2.35 17.76
C VAL A 230 -16.39 1.46 18.88
N THR A 231 -16.84 0.25 18.53
CA THR A 231 -17.50 -0.67 19.49
C THR A 231 -16.48 -1.38 20.37
N ASN A 232 -15.36 -1.85 19.76
CA ASN A 232 -14.23 -2.46 20.46
C ASN A 232 -12.96 -1.84 19.89
N GLY A 233 -12.34 -0.94 20.67
CA GLY A 233 -11.06 -0.33 20.32
C GLY A 233 -10.00 -0.74 21.35
N MET A 234 -8.88 -1.32 20.91
CA MET A 234 -7.68 -1.59 21.72
C MET A 234 -6.44 -1.12 20.98
#